data_9e2a64e85215864c62cc3991837fa8c6
#
_entry.id   9e2a64e85215864c62cc3991837fa8c6
#
_cell.length_a   1.000
_cell.length_b   1.000
_cell.length_c   1.000
_cell.angle_alpha   90.00
_cell.angle_beta   90.00
_cell.angle_gamma   90.00
#
_symmetry.space_group_name_H-M   'P 1'
#
loop_
_entity.id
_entity.type
_entity.pdbx_description
1 polymer ?
#
loop_
_entity_poly.entity_id
_entity_poly.type
_entity_poly.pdbx_seq_one_letter_code
_entity_poly.pdbx_strand_id
1 'polypeptide(L)'
;QTCFAPDFVAVKEKVRIDFEGACEEVLKEIPWSQEMAAMISSNHVERVKTLCEGEVKTFGEDDEERFFLAPRIILNAGWDHPAMQEEIFGPVFPIVGFADQDELAGRLEKMDNPLAVYCFSRQADFTNAVTRALPSGSLCLNDTMKQFSQLQLPLGGVGESGYGRYRGRFGVEAFSYEKSVTKRFFIKKDFTEMLPPYEKAYRWIRKFLK
;
A
#
# COMPACT_ATOMS: atom_id res chain seq x y z
N GLN A 1 6.81 0.62 13.39
CA GLN A 1 5.84 1.72 13.42
C GLN A 1 6.09 2.71 12.28
N THR A 2 5.90 2.27 11.04
CA THR A 2 5.94 3.11 9.85
C THR A 2 4.90 2.61 8.85
N CYS A 3 4.22 3.52 8.15
CA CYS A 3 3.20 3.21 7.15
C CYS A 3 3.70 2.39 5.94
N PHE A 4 5.00 2.23 5.80
CA PHE A 4 5.64 1.37 4.78
C PHE A 4 6.12 0.02 5.31
N ALA A 5 6.03 -0.24 6.62
CA ALA A 5 6.31 -1.55 7.15
C ALA A 5 5.26 -2.56 6.63
N PRO A 6 5.66 -3.79 6.30
CA PRO A 6 4.69 -4.83 6.00
C PRO A 6 3.77 -5.06 7.19
N ASP A 7 2.47 -5.00 6.96
CA ASP A 7 1.45 -5.21 7.97
C ASP A 7 1.12 -6.69 8.12
N PHE A 8 1.09 -7.42 7.02
CA PHE A 8 0.98 -8.87 6.97
C PHE A 8 1.74 -9.43 5.76
N VAL A 9 1.93 -10.74 5.72
CA VAL A 9 2.45 -11.44 4.55
C VAL A 9 1.51 -12.55 4.10
N ALA A 10 1.17 -12.54 2.80
CA ALA A 10 0.49 -13.65 2.15
C ALA A 10 1.52 -14.57 1.51
N VAL A 11 1.51 -15.84 1.91
CA VAL A 11 2.49 -16.85 1.48
C VAL A 11 1.77 -18.00 0.80
N LYS A 12 2.32 -18.48 -0.33
CA LYS A 12 1.76 -19.66 -0.99
C LYS A 12 1.81 -20.85 -0.04
N GLU A 13 0.67 -21.53 0.15
CA GLU A 13 0.48 -22.56 1.17
C GLU A 13 1.58 -23.63 1.16
N LYS A 14 2.00 -24.07 -0.03
CA LYS A 14 3.04 -25.11 -0.18
C LYS A 14 4.43 -24.76 0.39
N VAL A 15 4.71 -23.47 0.64
CA VAL A 15 5.99 -22.99 1.20
C VAL A 15 5.81 -22.22 2.50
N ARG A 16 4.58 -22.18 3.04
CA ARG A 16 4.26 -21.41 4.24
C ARG A 16 5.04 -21.88 5.46
N ILE A 17 5.09 -23.19 5.71
CA ILE A 17 5.82 -23.74 6.86
C ILE A 17 7.32 -23.44 6.78
N ASP A 18 7.92 -23.57 5.59
CA ASP A 18 9.34 -23.22 5.38
C ASP A 18 9.59 -21.73 5.61
N PHE A 19 8.67 -20.87 5.17
CA PHE A 19 8.74 -19.44 5.38
C PHE A 19 8.60 -19.06 6.86
N GLU A 20 7.66 -19.64 7.57
CA GLU A 20 7.45 -19.47 9.01
C GLU A 20 8.73 -19.87 9.80
N GLY A 21 9.31 -21.02 9.46
CA GLY A 21 10.58 -21.48 10.06
C GLY A 21 11.74 -20.51 9.80
N ALA A 22 11.87 -20.02 8.57
CA ALA A 22 12.89 -19.03 8.23
C ALA A 22 12.71 -17.70 8.99
N CYS A 23 11.46 -17.24 9.15
CA CYS A 23 11.16 -16.06 9.97
C CYS A 23 11.61 -16.26 11.41
N GLU A 24 11.30 -17.42 12.00
CA GLU A 24 11.70 -17.72 13.37
C GLU A 24 13.23 -17.74 13.55
N GLU A 25 13.96 -18.34 12.63
CA GLU A 25 15.42 -18.37 12.66
C GLU A 25 16.00 -16.95 12.69
N VAL A 26 15.57 -16.11 11.76
CA VAL A 26 16.04 -14.72 11.67
C VAL A 26 15.66 -13.90 12.91
N LEU A 27 14.42 -14.04 13.38
CA LEU A 27 13.93 -13.24 14.51
C LEU A 27 14.59 -13.61 15.83
N LYS A 28 15.02 -14.87 16.01
CA LYS A 28 15.73 -15.32 17.22
C LYS A 28 17.15 -14.76 17.34
N GLU A 29 17.79 -14.41 16.25
CA GLU A 29 19.19 -13.95 16.23
C GLU A 29 19.33 -12.47 16.60
N ILE A 30 18.24 -11.69 16.59
CA ILE A 30 18.27 -10.24 16.75
C ILE A 30 18.00 -9.85 18.22
N PRO A 31 18.87 -9.04 18.86
CA PRO A 31 18.64 -8.53 20.21
C PRO A 31 17.63 -7.37 20.20
N TRP A 32 16.35 -7.68 20.00
CA TRP A 32 15.28 -6.73 19.73
C TRP A 32 15.15 -5.59 20.73
N SER A 33 15.38 -5.86 22.03
CA SER A 33 15.33 -4.82 23.07
C SER A 33 16.38 -3.71 22.92
N GLN A 34 17.42 -3.96 22.10
CA GLN A 34 18.48 -3.01 21.79
C GLN A 34 18.33 -2.38 20.41
N GLU A 35 17.76 -3.12 19.45
CA GLU A 35 17.71 -2.74 18.03
C GLU A 35 16.37 -2.13 17.61
N MET A 36 15.30 -2.35 18.38
CA MET A 36 13.96 -1.87 18.01
C MET A 36 13.48 -0.77 18.97
N ALA A 37 12.84 0.24 18.41
CA ALA A 37 12.23 1.32 19.19
C ALA A 37 11.02 0.83 19.99
N ALA A 38 10.76 1.49 21.11
CA ALA A 38 9.53 1.32 21.89
C ALA A 38 8.29 1.76 21.10
N MET A 39 7.13 1.29 21.53
CA MET A 39 5.83 1.76 21.02
C MET A 39 5.59 3.21 21.45
N ILE A 40 4.77 3.92 20.69
CA ILE A 40 4.52 5.35 20.92
C ILE A 40 3.81 5.64 22.27
N SER A 41 3.05 4.70 22.78
CA SER A 41 2.32 4.82 24.05
C SER A 41 1.85 3.47 24.59
N SER A 42 1.49 3.43 25.90
CA SER A 42 0.90 2.25 26.52
C SER A 42 -0.43 1.84 25.88
N ASN A 43 -1.28 2.79 25.53
CA ASN A 43 -2.56 2.50 24.86
C ASN A 43 -2.33 1.79 23.52
N HIS A 44 -1.28 2.16 22.80
CA HIS A 44 -0.95 1.52 21.52
C HIS A 44 -0.38 0.11 21.74
N VAL A 45 0.42 -0.09 22.79
CA VAL A 45 0.86 -1.43 23.22
C VAL A 45 -0.35 -2.33 23.51
N GLU A 46 -1.29 -1.87 24.32
CA GLU A 46 -2.48 -2.64 24.66
C GLU A 46 -3.33 -2.96 23.41
N ARG A 47 -3.58 -1.97 22.56
CA ARG A 47 -4.29 -2.22 21.30
C ARG A 47 -3.62 -3.31 20.47
N VAL A 48 -2.30 -3.24 20.26
CA VAL A 48 -1.58 -4.24 19.45
C VAL A 48 -1.57 -5.60 20.13
N LYS A 49 -1.51 -5.66 21.47
CA LYS A 49 -1.64 -6.93 22.21
C LYS A 49 -3.00 -7.60 21.96
N THR A 50 -4.09 -6.83 21.85
CA THR A 50 -5.43 -7.40 21.58
C THR A 50 -5.55 -8.02 20.19
N LEU A 51 -4.68 -7.65 19.25
CA LEU A 51 -4.64 -8.24 17.90
C LEU A 51 -3.87 -9.58 17.88
N CYS A 52 -3.17 -9.95 18.95
CA CYS A 52 -2.35 -11.15 19.01
C CYS A 52 -3.18 -12.35 19.50
N GLU A 53 -4.00 -12.91 18.62
CA GLU A 53 -4.78 -14.11 18.90
C GLU A 53 -4.18 -15.34 18.19
N GLY A 54 -4.62 -16.54 18.59
CA GLY A 54 -4.23 -17.79 17.94
C GLY A 54 -2.83 -18.27 18.29
N GLU A 55 -2.12 -18.83 17.31
CA GLU A 55 -0.75 -19.33 17.48
C GLU A 55 0.27 -18.22 17.30
N VAL A 56 0.71 -17.63 18.40
CA VAL A 56 1.65 -16.51 18.42
C VAL A 56 3.01 -16.94 18.94
N LYS A 57 4.07 -16.61 18.19
CA LYS A 57 5.44 -16.75 18.65
C LYS A 57 6.05 -15.38 18.95
N THR A 58 6.58 -15.21 20.15
CA THR A 58 7.19 -13.97 20.63
C THR A 58 8.71 -14.11 20.69
N PHE A 59 9.44 -13.08 20.28
CA PHE A 59 10.90 -13.05 20.20
C PHE A 59 11.47 -12.00 21.15
N GLY A 60 11.76 -12.40 22.38
CA GLY A 60 12.19 -11.55 23.47
C GLY A 60 11.10 -11.37 24.53
N GLU A 61 11.29 -10.39 25.38
CA GLU A 61 10.39 -10.06 26.49
C GLU A 61 9.85 -8.66 26.32
N ASP A 62 8.59 -8.45 26.67
CA ASP A 62 7.99 -7.12 26.74
C ASP A 62 8.55 -6.33 27.91
N ASP A 63 8.62 -5.00 27.77
CA ASP A 63 8.99 -4.08 28.83
C ASP A 63 7.91 -2.99 28.92
N GLU A 64 7.02 -3.12 29.87
CA GLU A 64 5.89 -2.22 30.05
C GLU A 64 6.30 -0.79 30.47
N GLU A 65 7.37 -0.66 31.25
CA GLU A 65 7.89 0.65 31.69
C GLU A 65 8.43 1.46 30.51
N ARG A 66 9.00 0.77 29.52
CA ARG A 66 9.54 1.37 28.29
C ARG A 66 8.56 1.37 27.13
N PHE A 67 7.36 0.86 27.29
CA PHE A 67 6.40 0.61 26.20
C PHE A 67 7.00 -0.27 25.09
N PHE A 68 7.92 -1.14 25.43
CA PHE A 68 8.54 -2.04 24.48
C PHE A 68 7.69 -3.31 24.32
N LEU A 69 7.27 -3.58 23.10
CA LEU A 69 6.55 -4.79 22.72
C LEU A 69 7.50 -5.65 21.88
N ALA A 70 7.87 -6.83 22.38
CA ALA A 70 8.74 -7.74 21.65
C ALA A 70 8.09 -8.19 20.33
N PRO A 71 8.86 -8.38 19.26
CA PRO A 71 8.33 -8.83 17.98
C PRO A 71 7.58 -10.16 18.08
N ARG A 72 6.50 -10.26 17.34
CA ARG A 72 5.64 -11.44 17.29
C ARG A 72 5.31 -11.81 15.86
N ILE A 73 5.23 -13.10 15.60
CA ILE A 73 4.58 -13.62 14.40
C ILE A 73 3.31 -14.36 14.79
N ILE A 74 2.26 -14.16 14.03
CA ILE A 74 1.02 -14.93 14.13
C ILE A 74 1.05 -15.97 13.03
N LEU A 75 1.19 -17.23 13.41
CA LEU A 75 1.31 -18.33 12.48
C LEU A 75 -0.08 -18.72 11.96
N ASN A 76 -0.14 -19.07 10.69
CA ASN A 76 -1.37 -19.54 10.06
C ASN A 76 -2.59 -18.67 10.36
N ALA A 77 -2.40 -17.36 10.34
CA ALA A 77 -3.51 -16.41 10.53
C ALA A 77 -4.57 -16.62 9.44
N GLY A 78 -5.84 -16.59 9.83
CA GLY A 78 -6.94 -16.55 8.85
C GLY A 78 -7.08 -15.15 8.24
N TRP A 79 -7.68 -15.05 7.07
CA TRP A 79 -7.97 -13.74 6.44
C TRP A 79 -9.00 -12.90 7.21
N ASP A 80 -9.72 -13.50 8.14
CA ASP A 80 -10.69 -12.89 9.06
C ASP A 80 -10.10 -12.67 10.46
N HIS A 81 -8.81 -12.93 10.65
CA HIS A 81 -8.12 -12.72 11.91
C HIS A 81 -8.18 -11.23 12.35
N PRO A 82 -8.30 -10.91 13.65
CA PRO A 82 -8.34 -9.52 14.14
C PRO A 82 -7.21 -8.64 13.61
N ALA A 83 -5.98 -9.17 13.54
CA ALA A 83 -4.81 -8.47 12.99
C ALA A 83 -4.89 -8.20 11.47
N MET A 84 -5.91 -8.71 10.77
CA MET A 84 -6.16 -8.46 9.35
C MET A 84 -7.30 -7.46 9.12
N GLN A 85 -7.93 -6.94 10.19
CA GLN A 85 -9.10 -6.08 10.10
C GLN A 85 -8.77 -4.58 10.28
N GLU A 86 -7.60 -4.28 10.79
CA GLU A 86 -7.09 -2.92 10.94
C GLU A 86 -5.57 -2.88 10.77
N GLU A 87 -5.00 -1.71 10.48
CA GLU A 87 -3.55 -1.52 10.42
C GLU A 87 -2.92 -1.76 11.80
N ILE A 88 -1.98 -2.71 11.89
CA ILE A 88 -1.36 -3.10 13.16
C ILE A 88 -0.48 -1.96 13.70
N PHE A 89 0.35 -1.38 12.86
CA PHE A 89 1.30 -0.31 13.22
C PHE A 89 2.18 -0.64 14.42
N GLY A 90 2.62 -1.89 14.49
CA GLY A 90 3.36 -2.45 15.61
C GLY A 90 4.19 -3.68 15.21
N PRO A 91 4.97 -4.26 16.14
CA PRO A 91 5.89 -5.35 15.86
C PRO A 91 5.19 -6.72 15.83
N VAL A 92 4.09 -6.82 15.13
CA VAL A 92 3.30 -8.05 14.95
C VAL A 92 3.19 -8.34 13.46
N PHE A 93 3.43 -9.57 13.06
CA PHE A 93 3.51 -9.98 11.68
C PHE A 93 2.66 -11.22 11.41
N PRO A 94 1.39 -11.07 11.01
CA PRO A 94 0.52 -12.18 10.63
C PRO A 94 1.00 -12.83 9.34
N ILE A 95 1.02 -14.17 9.31
CA ILE A 95 1.32 -14.98 8.13
C ILE A 95 0.06 -15.67 7.69
N VAL A 96 -0.46 -15.28 6.52
CA VAL A 96 -1.66 -15.89 5.91
C VAL A 96 -1.29 -16.76 4.72
N GLY A 97 -1.93 -17.90 4.61
CA GLY A 97 -1.77 -18.82 3.47
C GLY A 97 -2.68 -18.48 2.31
N PHE A 98 -2.26 -18.81 1.08
CA PHE A 98 -3.13 -18.87 -0.09
C PHE A 98 -2.76 -20.07 -0.99
N ALA A 99 -3.74 -20.70 -1.60
CA ALA A 99 -3.53 -21.87 -2.45
C ALA A 99 -3.03 -21.48 -3.85
N ASP A 100 -3.67 -20.50 -4.47
CA ASP A 100 -3.37 -20.06 -5.84
C ASP A 100 -3.59 -18.56 -6.05
N GLN A 101 -3.35 -18.10 -7.29
CA GLN A 101 -3.45 -16.69 -7.64
C GLN A 101 -4.88 -16.16 -7.62
N ASP A 102 -5.85 -16.99 -7.93
CA ASP A 102 -7.26 -16.59 -8.01
C ASP A 102 -7.82 -16.38 -6.60
N GLU A 103 -7.46 -17.26 -5.65
CA GLU A 103 -7.78 -17.05 -4.24
C GLU A 103 -7.14 -15.75 -3.73
N LEU A 104 -5.84 -15.56 -3.96
CA LEU A 104 -5.15 -14.36 -3.51
C LEU A 104 -5.81 -13.10 -4.08
N ALA A 105 -6.09 -13.06 -5.38
CA ALA A 105 -6.75 -11.94 -6.02
C ALA A 105 -8.13 -11.67 -5.41
N GLY A 106 -8.95 -12.68 -5.23
CA GLY A 106 -10.28 -12.55 -4.63
C GLY A 106 -10.28 -12.12 -3.15
N ARG A 107 -9.17 -12.37 -2.42
CA ARG A 107 -8.97 -11.85 -1.05
C ARG A 107 -8.57 -10.39 -1.08
N LEU A 108 -7.59 -10.04 -1.91
CA LEU A 108 -7.06 -8.67 -2.01
C LEU A 108 -8.08 -7.68 -2.59
N GLU A 109 -8.96 -8.10 -3.49
CA GLU A 109 -10.06 -7.28 -4.02
C GLU A 109 -11.05 -6.80 -2.95
N LYS A 110 -11.13 -7.51 -1.82
CA LYS A 110 -12.02 -7.16 -0.70
C LYS A 110 -11.37 -6.26 0.32
N MET A 111 -10.08 -6.02 0.21
CA MET A 111 -9.31 -5.16 1.09
C MET A 111 -9.20 -3.77 0.50
N ASP A 112 -8.97 -2.79 1.36
CA ASP A 112 -8.66 -1.43 0.94
C ASP A 112 -7.33 -1.39 0.17
N ASN A 113 -7.20 -0.41 -0.74
CA ASN A 113 -5.99 -0.25 -1.53
C ASN A 113 -4.80 0.13 -0.63
N PRO A 114 -3.74 -0.69 -0.56
CA PRO A 114 -2.64 -0.45 0.35
C PRO A 114 -1.75 0.71 -0.12
N LEU A 115 -1.07 1.35 0.83
CA LEU A 115 -0.03 2.33 0.55
C LEU A 115 1.17 1.69 -0.15
N ALA A 116 1.58 0.51 0.29
CA ALA A 116 2.72 -0.21 -0.24
C ALA A 116 2.45 -1.70 -0.42
N VAL A 117 2.93 -2.26 -1.53
CA VAL A 117 2.93 -3.68 -1.82
C VAL A 117 4.37 -4.15 -2.01
N TYR A 118 4.69 -5.29 -1.45
CA TYR A 118 5.95 -5.99 -1.61
C TYR A 118 5.69 -7.35 -2.23
N CYS A 119 6.22 -7.61 -3.42
CA CYS A 119 5.97 -8.85 -4.12
C CYS A 119 7.29 -9.58 -4.37
N PHE A 120 7.42 -10.77 -3.82
CA PHE A 120 8.58 -11.63 -3.95
C PHE A 120 8.26 -12.83 -4.83
N SER A 121 8.84 -12.87 -6.02
CA SER A 121 8.71 -14.01 -6.93
C SER A 121 9.80 -14.01 -7.99
N ARG A 122 10.22 -15.21 -8.40
CA ARG A 122 11.07 -15.42 -9.58
C ARG A 122 10.26 -15.56 -10.87
N GLN A 123 8.93 -15.66 -10.77
CA GLN A 123 8.03 -15.82 -11.91
C GLN A 123 7.58 -14.44 -12.41
N ALA A 124 8.07 -14.05 -13.59
CA ALA A 124 7.75 -12.74 -14.19
C ALA A 124 6.24 -12.57 -14.43
N ASP A 125 5.55 -13.63 -14.86
CA ASP A 125 4.11 -13.58 -15.11
C ASP A 125 3.32 -13.25 -13.82
N PHE A 126 3.73 -13.81 -12.68
CA PHE A 126 3.12 -13.51 -11.39
C PHE A 126 3.36 -12.05 -10.98
N THR A 127 4.60 -11.57 -11.03
CA THR A 127 4.91 -10.18 -10.67
C THR A 127 4.22 -9.18 -11.59
N ASN A 128 4.10 -9.49 -12.88
CA ASN A 128 3.36 -8.68 -13.85
C ASN A 128 1.85 -8.68 -13.56
N ALA A 129 1.29 -9.83 -13.17
CA ALA A 129 -0.11 -9.93 -12.79
C ALA A 129 -0.41 -9.07 -11.55
N VAL A 130 0.40 -9.19 -10.49
CA VAL A 130 0.29 -8.35 -9.27
C VAL A 130 0.39 -6.87 -9.61
N THR A 131 1.36 -6.48 -10.45
CA THR A 131 1.57 -5.08 -10.85
C THR A 131 0.35 -4.47 -11.54
N ARG A 132 -0.38 -5.27 -12.32
CA ARG A 132 -1.54 -4.79 -13.08
C ARG A 132 -2.84 -4.84 -12.30
N ALA A 133 -3.01 -5.86 -11.46
CA ALA A 133 -4.29 -6.17 -10.82
C ALA A 133 -4.47 -5.47 -9.48
N LEU A 134 -3.38 -5.13 -8.76
CA LEU A 134 -3.46 -4.58 -7.42
C LEU A 134 -3.18 -3.07 -7.40
N PRO A 135 -4.22 -2.21 -7.34
CA PRO A 135 -4.04 -0.79 -7.11
C PRO A 135 -3.35 -0.54 -5.77
N SER A 136 -2.30 0.27 -5.76
CA SER A 136 -1.56 0.59 -4.55
C SER A 136 -0.85 1.94 -4.68
N GLY A 137 -0.46 2.52 -3.56
CA GLY A 137 0.37 3.73 -3.57
C GLY A 137 1.73 3.49 -4.20
N SER A 138 2.33 2.33 -3.92
CA SER A 138 3.60 1.91 -4.51
C SER A 138 3.75 0.39 -4.49
N LEU A 139 4.61 -0.13 -5.37
CA LEU A 139 4.96 -1.54 -5.46
C LEU A 139 6.48 -1.70 -5.51
N CYS A 140 7.02 -2.64 -4.72
CA CYS A 140 8.42 -3.03 -4.78
C CYS A 140 8.52 -4.54 -5.09
N LEU A 141 9.31 -4.89 -6.08
CA LEU A 141 9.50 -6.28 -6.51
C LEU A 141 10.82 -6.81 -5.95
N ASN A 142 10.75 -7.96 -5.26
CA ASN A 142 11.89 -8.69 -4.71
C ASN A 142 12.77 -7.87 -3.73
N ASP A 143 12.17 -6.84 -3.11
CA ASP A 143 12.79 -6.05 -2.05
C ASP A 143 11.71 -5.40 -1.19
N THR A 144 12.10 -4.77 -0.09
CA THR A 144 11.21 -3.97 0.77
C THR A 144 11.75 -2.56 0.93
N MET A 145 10.87 -1.58 1.17
CA MET A 145 11.22 -0.19 1.52
C MET A 145 12.01 0.60 0.47
N LYS A 146 12.49 -0.02 -0.62
CA LYS A 146 13.34 0.66 -1.63
C LYS A 146 12.63 1.81 -2.33
N GLN A 147 11.35 1.67 -2.65
CA GLN A 147 10.56 2.75 -3.23
C GLN A 147 10.42 3.95 -2.27
N PHE A 148 10.45 3.72 -0.96
CA PHE A 148 10.45 4.77 0.04
C PHE A 148 11.76 5.58 0.02
N SER A 149 12.90 4.96 -0.19
CA SER A 149 14.21 5.64 -0.23
C SER A 149 14.46 6.40 -1.55
N GLN A 150 13.70 6.13 -2.61
CA GLN A 150 13.87 6.76 -3.92
C GLN A 150 13.15 8.12 -3.98
N LEU A 151 13.88 9.20 -3.75
CA LEU A 151 13.31 10.57 -3.71
C LEU A 151 12.72 11.05 -5.05
N GLN A 152 13.06 10.40 -6.16
CA GLN A 152 12.54 10.72 -7.49
C GLN A 152 11.23 10.01 -7.82
N LEU A 153 10.82 9.05 -7.00
CA LEU A 153 9.53 8.38 -7.17
C LEU A 153 8.43 9.14 -6.42
N PRO A 154 7.21 9.20 -6.97
CA PRO A 154 6.06 9.77 -6.27
C PRO A 154 5.74 8.94 -5.02
N LEU A 155 5.40 9.60 -3.93
CA LEU A 155 4.97 8.97 -2.70
C LEU A 155 3.55 9.42 -2.34
N GLY A 156 2.67 8.47 -2.08
CA GLY A 156 1.28 8.73 -1.70
C GLY A 156 0.41 7.49 -1.89
N GLY A 157 -0.73 7.45 -1.21
CA GLY A 157 -1.69 6.35 -1.24
C GLY A 157 -2.69 6.42 -2.39
N VAL A 158 -3.62 5.47 -2.40
CA VAL A 158 -4.75 5.36 -3.34
C VAL A 158 -5.99 4.95 -2.55
N GLY A 159 -7.13 5.62 -2.76
CA GLY A 159 -8.35 5.32 -2.01
C GLY A 159 -8.17 5.57 -0.52
N GLU A 160 -8.43 4.57 0.31
CA GLU A 160 -8.34 4.68 1.77
C GLU A 160 -6.90 4.92 2.27
N SER A 161 -5.87 4.45 1.54
CA SER A 161 -4.47 4.71 1.92
C SER A 161 -3.99 6.13 1.61
N GLY A 162 -4.81 6.98 1.00
CA GLY A 162 -4.52 8.38 0.75
C GLY A 162 -4.82 8.86 -0.67
N TYR A 163 -4.55 10.14 -0.92
CA TYR A 163 -4.72 10.78 -2.22
C TYR A 163 -3.57 11.75 -2.50
N GLY A 164 -3.38 12.05 -3.79
CA GLY A 164 -2.27 12.87 -4.24
C GLY A 164 -0.93 12.13 -4.21
N ARG A 165 0.10 12.87 -4.59
CA ARG A 165 1.49 12.40 -4.60
C ARG A 165 2.39 13.53 -4.18
N TYR A 166 3.46 13.24 -3.45
CA TYR A 166 4.46 14.24 -3.12
C TYR A 166 5.88 13.74 -3.46
N ARG A 167 6.88 14.48 -3.17
CA ARG A 167 8.29 14.43 -3.52
C ARG A 167 8.63 15.10 -4.86
N GLY A 168 9.64 15.94 -4.82
CA GLY A 168 10.15 16.65 -5.99
C GLY A 168 9.03 17.36 -6.77
N ARG A 169 8.97 17.14 -8.08
CA ARG A 169 7.96 17.73 -8.96
C ARG A 169 6.53 17.34 -8.59
N PHE A 170 6.31 16.12 -8.09
CA PHE A 170 4.97 15.65 -7.74
C PHE A 170 4.36 16.45 -6.59
N GLY A 171 5.19 16.88 -5.62
CA GLY A 171 4.74 17.76 -4.55
C GLY A 171 4.40 19.15 -5.08
N VAL A 172 5.18 19.70 -5.99
CA VAL A 172 4.87 20.98 -6.63
C VAL A 172 3.57 20.89 -7.41
N GLU A 173 3.38 19.84 -8.20
CA GLU A 173 2.15 19.58 -8.97
C GLU A 173 0.93 19.45 -8.04
N ALA A 174 1.06 18.71 -6.91
CA ALA A 174 -0.02 18.52 -5.94
C ALA A 174 -0.48 19.82 -5.25
N PHE A 175 0.41 20.80 -5.08
CA PHE A 175 0.11 22.11 -4.49
C PHE A 175 -0.07 23.21 -5.53
N SER A 176 -0.18 22.85 -6.80
CA SER A 176 -0.33 23.80 -7.92
C SER A 176 -1.59 23.45 -8.72
N TYR A 177 -2.02 24.38 -9.53
CA TYR A 177 -3.04 24.14 -10.52
C TYR A 177 -2.64 24.72 -11.88
N GLU A 178 -3.06 24.07 -12.94
CA GLU A 178 -2.84 24.54 -14.29
C GLU A 178 -3.93 25.56 -14.66
N LYS A 179 -3.50 26.74 -15.07
CA LYS A 179 -4.41 27.78 -15.58
C LYS A 179 -4.45 27.70 -17.10
N SER A 180 -5.60 27.37 -17.65
CA SER A 180 -5.80 27.42 -19.09
C SER A 180 -5.81 28.87 -19.59
N VAL A 181 -4.96 29.18 -20.55
CA VAL A 181 -4.87 30.49 -21.20
C VAL A 181 -5.05 30.31 -22.69
N THR A 182 -6.16 30.83 -23.23
CA THR A 182 -6.39 30.88 -24.68
C THR A 182 -6.12 32.28 -25.19
N LYS A 183 -5.17 32.43 -26.11
CA LYS A 183 -4.88 33.70 -26.77
C LYS A 183 -5.39 33.63 -28.22
N ARG A 184 -6.35 34.47 -28.54
CA ARG A 184 -6.81 34.64 -29.91
C ARG A 184 -5.96 35.69 -30.62
N PHE A 185 -5.53 35.37 -31.81
CA PHE A 185 -4.98 36.40 -32.71
C PHE A 185 -6.09 37.17 -33.39
N PHE A 186 -5.94 38.46 -33.56
CA PHE A 186 -6.90 39.30 -34.27
C PHE A 186 -6.88 38.93 -35.78
N ILE A 187 -7.67 37.99 -36.17
CA ILE A 187 -7.97 37.63 -37.55
C ILE A 187 -9.37 38.20 -37.90
N LYS A 188 -9.52 38.65 -39.15
CA LYS A 188 -10.78 39.24 -39.61
C LYS A 188 -12.00 38.30 -39.58
N LYS A 189 -11.86 37.03 -39.33
CA LYS A 189 -12.94 36.03 -39.26
C LYS A 189 -13.26 35.70 -37.80
N ASP A 190 -14.49 36.07 -37.39
CA ASP A 190 -15.00 35.67 -36.09
C ASP A 190 -15.56 34.25 -36.12
N PHE A 191 -15.34 33.50 -35.03
CA PHE A 191 -16.03 32.24 -34.77
C PHE A 191 -17.47 32.58 -34.34
N THR A 192 -18.34 32.76 -35.31
CA THR A 192 -19.76 33.04 -35.06
C THR A 192 -20.62 31.79 -34.93
N GLU A 193 -19.97 30.59 -35.04
CA GLU A 193 -20.70 29.32 -35.03
C GLU A 193 -21.38 29.02 -33.69
N MET A 194 -20.91 29.64 -32.61
CA MET A 194 -21.48 29.50 -31.27
C MET A 194 -22.47 30.62 -30.90
N LEU A 195 -22.76 31.52 -31.83
CA LEU A 195 -23.73 32.61 -31.64
C LEU A 195 -25.07 32.25 -32.30
N PRO A 196 -26.17 32.84 -31.81
CA PRO A 196 -27.48 32.69 -32.47
C PRO A 196 -27.47 33.21 -33.93
N PRO A 197 -28.22 32.55 -34.83
CA PRO A 197 -29.06 31.38 -34.62
C PRO A 197 -28.23 30.07 -34.49
N TYR A 198 -28.59 29.22 -33.54
CA TYR A 198 -27.78 28.05 -33.12
C TYR A 198 -27.78 26.86 -34.10
N GLU A 199 -28.50 26.90 -35.20
CA GLU A 199 -28.50 25.81 -36.19
C GLU A 199 -27.12 25.46 -36.74
N LYS A 200 -26.26 26.45 -36.89
CA LYS A 200 -24.85 26.25 -37.32
C LYS A 200 -24.02 25.61 -36.21
N ALA A 201 -24.21 26.04 -34.96
CA ALA A 201 -23.57 25.45 -33.80
C ALA A 201 -23.93 23.99 -33.63
N TYR A 202 -25.19 23.60 -33.76
CA TYR A 202 -25.64 22.21 -33.70
C TYR A 202 -24.99 21.33 -34.75
N ARG A 203 -24.82 21.80 -35.99
CA ARG A 203 -24.15 21.07 -37.05
C ARG A 203 -22.66 20.87 -36.75
N TRP A 204 -22.01 21.85 -36.15
CA TRP A 204 -20.62 21.80 -35.78
C TRP A 204 -20.40 20.84 -34.60
N ILE A 205 -21.15 20.96 -33.52
CA ILE A 205 -21.07 20.10 -32.32
C ILE A 205 -21.29 18.62 -32.71
N ARG A 206 -22.28 18.32 -33.57
CA ARG A 206 -22.53 16.94 -34.04
C ARG A 206 -21.34 16.30 -34.80
N LYS A 207 -20.46 17.08 -35.34
CA LYS A 207 -19.22 16.56 -35.97
C LYS A 207 -18.17 16.14 -34.95
N PHE A 208 -18.17 16.76 -33.76
CA PHE A 208 -17.19 16.46 -32.71
C PHE A 208 -17.68 15.41 -31.72
N LEU A 209 -18.97 15.17 -31.61
CA LEU A 209 -19.56 14.15 -30.73
C LEU A 209 -19.77 12.78 -31.40
N LYS A 210 -19.24 12.59 -32.59
CA LYS A 210 -19.13 11.28 -33.27
C LYS A 210 -17.73 10.74 -33.07
#